data_551f35773b1b436a5b4ace2e0ceee047
#
_entry.id   551f35773b1b436a5b4ace2e0ceee047
#
_cell.length_a   1.000
_cell.length_b   1.000
_cell.length_c   1.000
_cell.angle_alpha   90.00
_cell.angle_beta   90.00
_cell.angle_gamma   90.00
#
_symmetry.space_group_name_H-M   'P 1'
#
loop_
_entity.id
_entity.type
_entity.pdbx_description
1 polymer ?
#
loop_
_entity_poly.entity_id
_entity_poly.type
_entity_poly.pdbx_seq_one_letter_code
_entity_poly.pdbx_strand_id
1 'polypeptide(L)'
;MVRIFKTIDSSIHEIQEPEEGCWVALTNPTATEIFQISERFGIEVDDLRAPLDEEERARIEAEDNYTLILVDIPVIEERNEKDWFGTVPLGIIISEDMIFTVCLEETPVLDAFMDGRVRNFFTYKKTRFILQILYRNASMYLHYLRILDKKSELMEQKLHGSPKNQEIIELLEMQKSLVYFTTSLRVNEVVLEKLLKIDSIKKYPEDTDLLEEVITENKQAIEMANVYSGILNGTMDAFASIISNNMNIVMKVLAIITIVMSIP
;
A
#
# COMPACT_ATOMS: atom_id res chain seq x y z
N MET A 1 -7.81 -18.83 -2.11
CA MET A 1 -9.26 -18.81 -2.42
C MET A 1 -9.48 -18.07 -3.73
N VAL A 2 -10.23 -18.68 -4.65
CA VAL A 2 -10.57 -18.08 -5.96
C VAL A 2 -12.04 -17.69 -5.95
N ARG A 3 -12.35 -16.45 -6.31
CA ARG A 3 -13.72 -15.92 -6.44
C ARG A 3 -13.88 -15.28 -7.83
N ILE A 4 -15.04 -15.41 -8.42
CA ILE A 4 -15.27 -14.93 -9.79
C ILE A 4 -16.46 -13.97 -9.76
N PHE A 5 -16.25 -12.79 -10.35
CA PHE A 5 -17.23 -11.71 -10.35
C PHE A 5 -17.58 -11.28 -11.77
N LYS A 6 -18.83 -10.96 -12.00
CA LYS A 6 -19.31 -10.40 -13.28
C LYS A 6 -20.32 -9.30 -13.03
N THR A 7 -20.22 -8.23 -13.81
CA THR A 7 -21.26 -7.20 -13.81
C THR A 7 -22.43 -7.63 -14.66
N ILE A 8 -23.61 -7.77 -14.04
CA ILE A 8 -24.89 -8.08 -14.67
C ILE A 8 -25.85 -6.97 -14.27
N ASP A 9 -26.56 -6.38 -15.23
CA ASP A 9 -27.52 -5.29 -15.00
C ASP A 9 -26.99 -4.14 -14.12
N SER A 10 -25.72 -3.74 -14.37
CA SER A 10 -25.00 -2.69 -13.63
C SER A 10 -24.70 -3.00 -12.16
N SER A 11 -24.88 -4.24 -11.71
CA SER A 11 -24.54 -4.72 -10.38
C SER A 11 -23.48 -5.81 -10.45
N ILE A 12 -22.61 -5.88 -9.45
CA ILE A 12 -21.60 -6.95 -9.34
C ILE A 12 -22.26 -8.21 -8.76
N HIS A 13 -21.97 -9.35 -9.37
CA HIS A 13 -22.44 -10.65 -8.91
C HIS A 13 -21.28 -11.63 -8.86
N GLU A 14 -21.22 -12.44 -7.84
CA GLU A 14 -20.33 -13.58 -7.76
C GLU A 14 -20.92 -14.74 -8.56
N ILE A 15 -20.13 -15.33 -9.47
CA ILE A 15 -20.53 -16.43 -10.35
C ILE A 15 -19.65 -17.66 -10.11
N GLN A 16 -20.14 -18.85 -10.49
CA GLN A 16 -19.45 -20.12 -10.23
C GLN A 16 -18.39 -20.45 -11.31
N GLU A 17 -18.68 -20.12 -12.56
CA GLU A 17 -17.82 -20.42 -13.69
C GLU A 17 -17.36 -19.14 -14.37
N PRO A 18 -16.09 -19.06 -14.81
CA PRO A 18 -15.60 -17.91 -15.55
C PRO A 18 -16.21 -17.80 -16.94
N GLU A 19 -16.63 -16.59 -17.27
CA GLU A 19 -17.22 -16.19 -18.54
C GLU A 19 -16.51 -14.95 -19.08
N GLU A 20 -16.67 -14.68 -20.37
CA GLU A 20 -16.12 -13.45 -20.98
C GLU A 20 -16.57 -12.19 -20.23
N GLY A 21 -15.62 -11.27 -19.99
CA GLY A 21 -15.83 -10.03 -19.26
C GLY A 21 -15.96 -10.19 -17.75
N CYS A 22 -15.63 -11.34 -17.18
CA CYS A 22 -15.57 -11.52 -15.73
C CYS A 22 -14.22 -11.06 -15.12
N TRP A 23 -14.21 -10.94 -13.82
CA TRP A 23 -13.05 -10.71 -12.98
C TRP A 23 -12.82 -11.92 -12.08
N VAL A 24 -11.62 -12.50 -12.14
CA VAL A 24 -11.19 -13.62 -11.31
C VAL A 24 -10.25 -13.08 -10.22
N ALA A 25 -10.69 -13.13 -8.98
CA ALA A 25 -9.93 -12.68 -7.82
C ALA A 25 -9.30 -13.87 -7.11
N LEU A 26 -7.97 -13.88 -7.02
CA LEU A 26 -7.18 -14.88 -6.31
C LEU A 26 -6.59 -14.24 -5.05
N THR A 27 -7.10 -14.62 -3.88
CA THR A 27 -6.59 -14.18 -2.58
C THR A 27 -5.94 -15.36 -1.89
N ASN A 28 -4.64 -15.27 -1.60
CA ASN A 28 -3.84 -16.33 -1.01
C ASN A 28 -4.12 -17.71 -1.67
N PRO A 29 -3.97 -17.81 -3.01
CA PRO A 29 -4.29 -19.02 -3.73
C PRO A 29 -3.32 -20.16 -3.36
N THR A 30 -3.84 -21.36 -3.30
CA THR A 30 -3.03 -22.58 -3.14
C THR A 30 -2.25 -22.90 -4.42
N ALA A 31 -1.19 -23.68 -4.32
CA ALA A 31 -0.43 -24.12 -5.49
C ALA A 31 -1.32 -24.86 -6.52
N THR A 32 -2.34 -25.58 -6.06
CA THR A 32 -3.31 -26.26 -6.93
C THR A 32 -4.19 -25.30 -7.67
N GLU A 33 -4.70 -24.24 -7.00
CA GLU A 33 -5.51 -23.20 -7.63
C GLU A 33 -4.69 -22.42 -8.66
N ILE A 34 -3.42 -22.10 -8.37
CA ILE A 34 -2.51 -21.45 -9.33
C ILE A 34 -2.33 -22.31 -10.58
N PHE A 35 -2.04 -23.61 -10.40
CA PHE A 35 -1.84 -24.53 -11.52
C PHE A 35 -3.10 -24.67 -12.39
N GLN A 36 -4.28 -24.76 -11.77
CA GLN A 36 -5.56 -24.84 -12.50
C GLN A 36 -5.84 -23.57 -13.31
N ILE A 37 -5.57 -22.40 -12.77
CA ILE A 37 -5.73 -21.11 -13.46
C ILE A 37 -4.72 -21.00 -14.61
N SER A 38 -3.46 -21.35 -14.36
CA SER A 38 -2.41 -21.38 -15.38
C SER A 38 -2.78 -22.26 -16.58
N GLU A 39 -3.16 -23.52 -16.33
CA GLU A 39 -3.54 -24.45 -17.41
C GLU A 39 -4.80 -24.03 -18.16
N ARG A 40 -5.78 -23.47 -17.44
CA ARG A 40 -7.07 -23.10 -18.05
C ARG A 40 -6.99 -21.84 -18.90
N PHE A 41 -6.17 -20.86 -18.51
CA PHE A 41 -6.13 -19.53 -19.14
C PHE A 41 -4.82 -19.21 -19.83
N GLY A 42 -3.83 -20.11 -19.81
CA GLY A 42 -2.54 -19.89 -20.47
C GLY A 42 -1.72 -18.78 -19.82
N ILE A 43 -1.82 -18.61 -18.50
CA ILE A 43 -1.03 -17.65 -17.72
C ILE A 43 0.15 -18.41 -17.11
N GLU A 44 1.36 -17.89 -17.20
CA GLU A 44 2.54 -18.51 -16.62
C GLU A 44 2.40 -18.62 -15.07
N VAL A 45 2.83 -19.78 -14.55
CA VAL A 45 2.75 -20.05 -13.10
C VAL A 45 3.56 -19.04 -12.29
N ASP A 46 4.69 -18.60 -12.82
CA ASP A 46 5.58 -17.66 -12.16
C ASP A 46 4.93 -16.27 -12.07
N ASP A 47 4.16 -15.86 -13.08
CA ASP A 47 3.42 -14.59 -13.08
C ASP A 47 2.25 -14.59 -12.10
N LEU A 48 1.62 -15.74 -11.89
CA LEU A 48 0.60 -15.90 -10.85
C LEU A 48 1.21 -15.96 -9.44
N ARG A 49 2.47 -16.37 -9.32
CA ARG A 49 3.18 -16.44 -8.02
C ARG A 49 3.85 -15.15 -7.63
N ALA A 50 4.31 -14.35 -8.61
CA ALA A 50 5.02 -13.11 -8.35
C ALA A 50 4.32 -12.21 -7.33
N PRO A 51 2.99 -11.98 -7.38
CA PRO A 51 2.30 -11.15 -6.39
C PRO A 51 2.19 -11.78 -4.99
N LEU A 52 2.63 -13.01 -4.81
CA LEU A 52 2.62 -13.74 -3.53
C LEU A 52 3.98 -13.69 -2.81
N ASP A 53 4.98 -13.04 -3.41
CA ASP A 53 6.26 -12.74 -2.78
C ASP A 53 6.24 -11.28 -2.32
N GLU A 54 6.33 -11.04 -1.01
CA GLU A 54 6.31 -9.69 -0.41
C GLU A 54 7.46 -8.80 -0.89
N GLU A 55 8.56 -9.38 -1.39
CA GLU A 55 9.72 -8.64 -1.89
C GLU A 55 9.66 -8.38 -3.41
N GLU A 56 8.58 -8.81 -4.08
CA GLU A 56 8.43 -8.65 -5.52
C GLU A 56 8.27 -7.18 -5.90
N ARG A 57 8.83 -6.80 -7.06
CA ARG A 57 8.89 -5.40 -7.48
C ARG A 57 7.75 -5.05 -8.43
N ALA A 58 7.15 -3.88 -8.20
CA ALA A 58 6.14 -3.33 -9.11
C ALA A 58 6.73 -3.10 -10.52
N ARG A 59 6.04 -3.63 -11.54
CA ARG A 59 6.42 -3.58 -12.95
C ARG A 59 5.24 -3.83 -13.88
N ILE A 60 5.48 -3.65 -15.17
CA ILE A 60 4.57 -4.08 -16.23
C ILE A 60 5.35 -4.99 -17.18
N GLU A 61 4.78 -6.13 -17.48
CA GLU A 61 5.29 -7.11 -18.45
C GLU A 61 4.18 -7.44 -19.45
N ALA A 62 4.52 -7.38 -20.72
CA ALA A 62 3.59 -7.73 -21.79
C ALA A 62 4.01 -9.10 -22.34
N GLU A 63 3.13 -10.08 -22.16
CA GLU A 63 3.24 -11.42 -22.70
C GLU A 63 2.39 -11.56 -23.97
N ASP A 64 2.54 -12.67 -24.68
CA ASP A 64 1.84 -12.89 -25.96
C ASP A 64 0.31 -12.85 -25.81
N ASN A 65 -0.23 -13.37 -24.69
CA ASN A 65 -1.67 -13.55 -24.48
C ASN A 65 -2.25 -12.67 -23.36
N TYR A 66 -1.40 -12.01 -22.56
CA TYR A 66 -1.84 -11.17 -21.46
C TYR A 66 -0.81 -10.10 -21.12
N THR A 67 -1.20 -9.16 -20.28
CA THR A 67 -0.29 -8.19 -19.68
C THR A 67 -0.37 -8.33 -18.17
N LEU A 68 0.79 -8.48 -17.53
CA LEU A 68 0.94 -8.45 -16.08
C LEU A 68 1.27 -7.02 -15.63
N ILE A 69 0.54 -6.53 -14.65
CA ILE A 69 0.82 -5.29 -13.94
C ILE A 69 0.97 -5.63 -12.46
N LEU A 70 2.16 -5.40 -11.93
CA LEU A 70 2.44 -5.51 -10.50
C LEU A 70 2.53 -4.12 -9.90
N VAL A 71 1.82 -3.89 -8.80
CA VAL A 71 1.86 -2.67 -8.01
C VAL A 71 1.87 -3.00 -6.53
N ASP A 72 2.46 -2.13 -5.73
CA ASP A 72 2.40 -2.27 -4.28
C ASP A 72 1.12 -1.62 -3.74
N ILE A 73 0.44 -2.30 -2.83
CA ILE A 73 -0.73 -1.80 -2.12
C ILE A 73 -0.43 -1.65 -0.62
N PRO A 74 -1.00 -0.65 0.06
CA PRO A 74 -0.79 -0.47 1.48
C PRO A 74 -1.68 -1.43 2.27
N VAL A 75 -1.11 -2.02 3.32
CA VAL A 75 -1.79 -2.92 4.25
C VAL A 75 -1.61 -2.48 5.69
N ILE A 76 -2.53 -2.91 6.55
CA ILE A 76 -2.41 -2.79 8.00
C ILE A 76 -2.34 -4.19 8.57
N GLU A 77 -1.24 -4.50 9.22
CA GLU A 77 -1.05 -5.73 9.97
C GLU A 77 -1.15 -5.46 11.46
N GLU A 78 -1.74 -6.36 12.20
CA GLU A 78 -1.71 -6.32 13.65
C GLU A 78 -0.46 -7.03 14.17
N ARG A 79 0.47 -6.26 14.74
CA ARG A 79 1.69 -6.79 15.38
C ARG A 79 1.71 -6.37 16.85
N ASN A 80 1.72 -7.35 17.77
CA ASN A 80 1.74 -7.10 19.22
C ASN A 80 0.61 -6.14 19.69
N GLU A 81 -0.61 -6.38 19.26
CA GLU A 81 -1.80 -5.56 19.56
C GLU A 81 -1.71 -4.11 19.04
N LYS A 82 -0.88 -3.86 18.02
CA LYS A 82 -0.72 -2.55 17.39
C LYS A 82 -0.79 -2.66 15.88
N ASP A 83 -1.40 -1.65 15.24
CA ASP A 83 -1.41 -1.53 13.80
C ASP A 83 -0.01 -1.20 13.28
N TRP A 84 0.51 -2.02 12.42
CA TRP A 84 1.71 -1.78 11.63
C TRP A 84 1.32 -1.55 10.18
N PHE A 85 1.87 -0.51 9.56
CA PHE A 85 1.56 -0.14 8.18
C PHE A 85 2.68 -0.60 7.26
N GLY A 86 2.36 -1.52 6.38
CA GLY A 86 3.25 -2.10 5.40
C GLY A 86 2.73 -2.00 3.98
N THR A 87 3.42 -2.67 3.07
CA THR A 87 3.01 -2.77 1.67
C THR A 87 3.20 -4.21 1.19
N VAL A 88 2.28 -4.67 0.35
CA VAL A 88 2.36 -5.98 -0.31
C VAL A 88 2.08 -5.84 -1.80
N PRO A 89 2.60 -6.73 -2.65
CA PRO A 89 2.30 -6.71 -4.07
C PRO A 89 0.84 -7.07 -4.38
N LEU A 90 0.29 -6.43 -5.39
CA LEU A 90 -0.95 -6.80 -6.07
C LEU A 90 -0.64 -7.04 -7.54
N GLY A 91 -0.91 -8.25 -8.01
CA GLY A 91 -0.88 -8.59 -9.42
C GLY A 91 -2.21 -8.33 -10.09
N ILE A 92 -2.18 -7.68 -11.25
CA ILE A 92 -3.32 -7.47 -12.14
C ILE A 92 -2.93 -8.03 -13.50
N ILE A 93 -3.61 -9.09 -13.94
CA ILE A 93 -3.36 -9.73 -15.21
C ILE A 93 -4.55 -9.46 -16.14
N ILE A 94 -4.26 -8.94 -17.32
CA ILE A 94 -5.25 -8.57 -18.33
C ILE A 94 -5.11 -9.50 -19.51
N SER A 95 -6.08 -10.38 -19.71
CA SER A 95 -6.18 -11.18 -20.92
C SER A 95 -7.18 -10.57 -21.93
N GLU A 96 -7.33 -11.20 -23.09
CA GLU A 96 -8.29 -10.76 -24.10
C GLU A 96 -9.72 -10.74 -23.57
N ASP A 97 -10.10 -11.72 -22.76
CA ASP A 97 -11.48 -11.93 -22.34
C ASP A 97 -11.79 -11.48 -20.94
N MET A 98 -10.80 -11.44 -20.01
CA MET A 98 -11.06 -11.22 -18.59
C MET A 98 -9.89 -10.59 -17.85
N ILE A 99 -10.11 -10.25 -16.58
CA ILE A 99 -9.10 -9.72 -15.67
C ILE A 99 -8.92 -10.68 -14.50
N PHE A 100 -7.66 -10.86 -14.08
CA PHE A 100 -7.30 -11.57 -12.87
C PHE A 100 -6.63 -10.59 -11.92
N THR A 101 -6.92 -10.75 -10.63
CA THR A 101 -6.15 -10.10 -9.57
C THR A 101 -5.60 -11.16 -8.63
N VAL A 102 -4.34 -11.01 -8.23
CA VAL A 102 -3.66 -11.95 -7.32
C VAL A 102 -3.04 -11.14 -6.19
N CYS A 103 -3.33 -11.52 -4.95
CA CYS A 103 -2.77 -10.90 -3.75
C CYS A 103 -2.60 -11.92 -2.62
N LEU A 104 -1.71 -11.60 -1.67
CA LEU A 104 -1.42 -12.42 -0.49
C LEU A 104 -2.59 -12.49 0.48
N GLU A 105 -3.33 -11.39 0.66
CA GLU A 105 -4.39 -11.26 1.66
C GLU A 105 -5.56 -10.44 1.14
N GLU A 106 -6.67 -10.47 1.85
CA GLU A 106 -7.80 -9.58 1.59
C GLU A 106 -7.39 -8.12 1.74
N THR A 107 -7.84 -7.26 0.83
CA THR A 107 -7.45 -5.86 0.81
C THR A 107 -8.65 -4.95 0.59
N PRO A 108 -8.78 -3.85 1.38
CA PRO A 108 -9.82 -2.86 1.18
C PRO A 108 -9.81 -2.21 -0.22
N VAL A 109 -8.68 -2.33 -0.95
CA VAL A 109 -8.57 -1.88 -2.34
C VAL A 109 -9.50 -2.67 -3.23
N LEU A 110 -9.53 -4.02 -3.12
CA LEU A 110 -10.37 -4.90 -3.94
C LEU A 110 -11.77 -5.12 -3.34
N ASP A 111 -11.89 -5.20 -2.02
CA ASP A 111 -13.17 -5.46 -1.33
C ASP A 111 -14.27 -4.49 -1.73
N ALA A 112 -13.92 -3.23 -1.96
CA ALA A 112 -14.92 -2.25 -2.37
C ALA A 112 -15.55 -2.52 -3.73
N PHE A 113 -14.84 -3.21 -4.63
CA PHE A 113 -15.38 -3.66 -5.92
C PHE A 113 -16.25 -4.89 -5.71
N MET A 114 -15.81 -5.85 -4.90
CA MET A 114 -16.55 -7.06 -4.58
C MET A 114 -17.90 -6.75 -3.89
N ASP A 115 -17.89 -5.74 -3.02
CA ASP A 115 -19.09 -5.28 -2.28
C ASP A 115 -19.98 -4.33 -3.09
N GLY A 116 -19.63 -4.02 -4.34
CA GLY A 116 -20.40 -3.09 -5.17
C GLY A 116 -20.41 -1.64 -4.69
N ARG A 117 -19.45 -1.24 -3.84
CA ARG A 117 -19.34 0.14 -3.31
C ARG A 117 -18.72 1.12 -4.30
N VAL A 118 -18.11 0.63 -5.39
CA VAL A 118 -17.51 1.45 -6.43
C VAL A 118 -18.53 1.79 -7.50
N ARG A 119 -18.77 3.08 -7.72
CA ARG A 119 -19.72 3.55 -8.74
C ARG A 119 -19.15 3.43 -10.15
N ASN A 120 -20.02 3.20 -11.13
CA ASN A 120 -19.65 3.09 -12.55
C ASN A 120 -18.56 2.03 -12.81
N PHE A 121 -18.57 0.97 -12.01
CA PHE A 121 -17.69 -0.16 -12.14
C PHE A 121 -18.33 -1.26 -12.99
N PHE A 122 -17.57 -1.75 -13.97
CA PHE A 122 -17.99 -2.82 -14.87
C PHE A 122 -16.80 -3.74 -15.14
N THR A 123 -16.94 -5.03 -14.87
CA THR A 123 -15.85 -6.03 -15.04
C THR A 123 -15.37 -6.14 -16.47
N TYR A 124 -16.25 -5.94 -17.46
CA TYR A 124 -15.90 -6.00 -18.89
C TYR A 124 -15.22 -4.73 -19.41
N LYS A 125 -15.26 -3.60 -18.69
CA LYS A 125 -14.49 -2.39 -19.03
C LYS A 125 -13.10 -2.47 -18.42
N LYS A 126 -12.28 -3.39 -18.93
CA LYS A 126 -11.00 -3.80 -18.36
C LYS A 126 -10.06 -2.64 -18.05
N THR A 127 -9.80 -1.76 -19.00
CA THR A 127 -8.95 -0.59 -18.83
C THR A 127 -9.44 0.28 -17.67
N ARG A 128 -10.72 0.65 -17.70
CA ARG A 128 -11.33 1.48 -16.66
C ARG A 128 -11.27 0.81 -15.28
N PHE A 129 -11.51 -0.49 -15.22
CA PHE A 129 -11.42 -1.25 -13.97
C PHE A 129 -10.03 -1.19 -13.35
N ILE A 130 -8.98 -1.40 -14.15
CA ILE A 130 -7.59 -1.31 -13.68
C ILE A 130 -7.29 0.09 -13.15
N LEU A 131 -7.67 1.13 -13.90
CA LEU A 131 -7.46 2.50 -13.47
C LEU A 131 -8.22 2.84 -12.17
N GLN A 132 -9.41 2.29 -11.99
CA GLN A 132 -10.16 2.42 -10.73
C GLN A 132 -9.48 1.68 -9.57
N ILE A 133 -8.88 0.50 -9.80
CA ILE A 133 -8.05 -0.18 -8.77
C ILE A 133 -6.86 0.70 -8.39
N LEU A 134 -6.12 1.23 -9.38
CA LEU A 134 -4.94 2.07 -9.15
C LEU A 134 -5.29 3.39 -8.46
N TYR A 135 -6.41 4.01 -8.83
CA TYR A 135 -6.93 5.20 -8.14
C TYR A 135 -7.24 4.90 -6.67
N ARG A 136 -7.93 3.79 -6.43
CA ARG A 136 -8.27 3.38 -5.08
C ARG A 136 -7.03 3.04 -4.26
N ASN A 137 -6.02 2.43 -4.89
CA ASN A 137 -4.73 2.18 -4.26
C ASN A 137 -4.07 3.49 -3.79
N ALA A 138 -3.91 4.48 -4.66
CA ALA A 138 -3.36 5.79 -4.31
C ALA A 138 -4.16 6.48 -3.20
N SER A 139 -5.49 6.44 -3.28
CA SER A 139 -6.40 7.00 -2.25
C SER A 139 -6.24 6.28 -0.90
N MET A 140 -5.96 4.97 -0.90
CA MET A 140 -5.74 4.20 0.33
C MET A 140 -4.41 4.58 1.00
N TYR A 141 -3.33 4.78 0.23
CA TYR A 141 -2.08 5.35 0.76
C TYR A 141 -2.31 6.70 1.42
N LEU A 142 -3.04 7.62 0.77
CA LEU A 142 -3.39 8.92 1.36
C LEU A 142 -4.19 8.78 2.66
N HIS A 143 -5.10 7.81 2.71
CA HIS A 143 -5.88 7.53 3.91
C HIS A 143 -4.99 7.06 5.07
N TYR A 144 -4.10 6.11 4.82
CA TYR A 144 -3.20 5.57 5.84
C TYR A 144 -2.14 6.58 6.28
N LEU A 145 -1.64 7.42 5.37
CA LEU A 145 -0.75 8.52 5.71
C LEU A 145 -1.40 9.49 6.71
N ARG A 146 -2.68 9.83 6.53
CA ARG A 146 -3.42 10.67 7.49
C ARG A 146 -3.60 10.00 8.86
N ILE A 147 -3.73 8.67 8.89
CA ILE A 147 -3.80 7.92 10.16
C ILE A 147 -2.44 7.96 10.86
N LEU A 148 -1.34 7.73 10.12
CA LEU A 148 0.02 7.80 10.65
C LEU A 148 0.33 9.19 11.21
N ASP A 149 -0.03 10.25 10.50
CA ASP A 149 0.14 11.63 10.94
C ASP A 149 -0.55 11.89 12.29
N LYS A 150 -1.85 11.54 12.40
CA LYS A 150 -2.60 11.66 13.66
C LYS A 150 -2.00 10.82 14.79
N LYS A 151 -1.52 9.61 14.51
CA LYS A 151 -0.86 8.77 15.51
C LYS A 151 0.45 9.41 15.97
N SER A 152 1.25 9.98 15.05
CA SER A 152 2.51 10.65 15.40
C SER A 152 2.28 11.88 16.28
N GLU A 153 1.27 12.71 15.99
CA GLU A 153 0.90 13.85 16.84
C GLU A 153 0.51 13.42 18.28
N LEU A 154 -0.25 12.33 18.41
CA LEU A 154 -0.61 11.79 19.72
C LEU A 154 0.61 11.29 20.51
N MET A 155 1.59 10.68 19.83
CA MET A 155 2.83 10.24 20.47
C MET A 155 3.70 11.42 20.87
N GLU A 156 3.79 12.45 20.05
CA GLU A 156 4.49 13.68 20.38
C GLU A 156 3.93 14.33 21.67
N GLN A 157 2.61 14.45 21.77
CA GLN A 157 1.95 14.98 22.97
C GLN A 157 2.27 14.16 24.23
N LYS A 158 2.30 12.83 24.15
CA LYS A 158 2.67 11.94 25.26
C LYS A 158 4.12 12.13 25.68
N LEU A 159 5.04 12.28 24.73
CA LEU A 159 6.47 12.48 24.98
C LEU A 159 6.75 13.82 25.68
N HIS A 160 5.98 14.88 25.41
CA HIS A 160 6.09 16.16 26.13
C HIS A 160 5.77 16.03 27.62
N GLY A 161 4.88 15.10 28.00
CA GLY A 161 4.50 14.89 29.40
C GLY A 161 5.52 14.08 30.20
N SER A 162 6.04 13.02 29.67
CA SER A 162 7.06 12.16 30.31
C SER A 162 7.61 11.18 29.26
N PRO A 163 8.80 11.45 28.71
CA PRO A 163 9.36 10.61 27.65
C PRO A 163 9.62 9.19 28.18
N LYS A 164 9.00 8.20 27.55
CA LYS A 164 9.25 6.77 27.78
C LYS A 164 9.87 6.18 26.53
N ASN A 165 10.68 5.15 26.70
CA ASN A 165 11.30 4.46 25.57
C ASN A 165 10.28 3.84 24.60
N GLN A 166 9.08 3.52 25.09
CA GLN A 166 8.04 2.88 24.30
C GLN A 166 7.49 3.82 23.23
N GLU A 167 7.23 5.08 23.55
CA GLU A 167 6.75 6.08 22.60
C GLU A 167 7.78 6.36 21.49
N ILE A 168 9.07 6.34 21.83
CA ILE A 168 10.15 6.49 20.85
C ILE A 168 10.19 5.30 19.89
N ILE A 169 10.01 4.08 20.41
CA ILE A 169 9.94 2.88 19.56
C ILE A 169 8.73 2.96 18.60
N GLU A 170 7.58 3.42 19.06
CA GLU A 170 6.40 3.61 18.21
C GLU A 170 6.64 4.64 17.10
N LEU A 171 7.33 5.75 17.39
CA LEU A 171 7.73 6.72 16.35
C LEU A 171 8.69 6.11 15.33
N LEU A 172 9.64 5.27 15.76
CA LEU A 172 10.54 4.55 14.86
C LEU A 172 9.80 3.54 13.96
N GLU A 173 8.77 2.87 14.49
CA GLU A 173 7.92 1.97 13.69
C GLU A 173 7.12 2.75 12.64
N MET A 174 6.56 3.91 13.01
CA MET A 174 5.89 4.80 12.06
C MET A 174 6.85 5.33 10.99
N GLN A 175 8.09 5.66 11.36
CA GLN A 175 9.13 6.07 10.41
C GLN A 175 9.44 4.97 9.40
N LYS A 176 9.52 3.72 9.81
CA LYS A 176 9.68 2.58 8.90
C LYS A 176 8.50 2.46 7.95
N SER A 177 7.27 2.58 8.45
CA SER A 177 6.06 2.55 7.60
C SER A 177 6.08 3.65 6.53
N LEU A 178 6.51 4.87 6.88
CA LEU A 178 6.64 5.98 5.91
C LEU A 178 7.72 5.71 4.85
N VAL A 179 8.80 5.02 5.21
CA VAL A 179 9.85 4.59 4.27
C VAL A 179 9.30 3.55 3.29
N TYR A 180 8.56 2.53 3.78
CA TYR A 180 7.90 1.55 2.92
C TYR A 180 6.92 2.23 1.97
N PHE A 181 6.03 3.08 2.48
CA PHE A 181 5.05 3.80 1.65
C PHE A 181 5.72 4.67 0.58
N THR A 182 6.75 5.45 0.95
CA THR A 182 7.46 6.29 -0.01
C THR A 182 8.14 5.45 -1.11
N THR A 183 8.72 4.32 -0.74
CA THR A 183 9.40 3.43 -1.68
C THR A 183 8.40 2.83 -2.65
N SER A 184 7.33 2.22 -2.15
CA SER A 184 6.28 1.58 -2.95
C SER A 184 5.54 2.57 -3.85
N LEU A 185 5.19 3.76 -3.35
CA LEU A 185 4.55 4.81 -4.15
C LEU A 185 5.43 5.28 -5.31
N ARG A 186 6.76 5.37 -5.12
CA ARG A 186 7.70 5.74 -6.19
C ARG A 186 7.83 4.65 -7.25
N VAL A 187 7.81 3.37 -6.85
CA VAL A 187 7.84 2.27 -7.83
C VAL A 187 6.51 2.20 -8.58
N ASN A 188 5.39 2.40 -7.89
CA ASN A 188 4.07 2.53 -8.52
C ASN A 188 4.00 3.70 -9.52
N GLU A 189 4.63 4.85 -9.21
CA GLU A 189 4.72 5.99 -10.15
C GLU A 189 5.35 5.57 -11.48
N VAL A 190 6.43 4.77 -11.45
CA VAL A 190 7.07 4.26 -12.67
C VAL A 190 6.13 3.37 -13.48
N VAL A 191 5.31 2.54 -12.81
CA VAL A 191 4.27 1.71 -13.45
C VAL A 191 3.23 2.59 -14.11
N LEU A 192 2.72 3.61 -13.40
CA LEU A 192 1.72 4.56 -13.92
C LEU A 192 2.24 5.34 -15.13
N GLU A 193 3.50 5.77 -15.11
CA GLU A 193 4.13 6.45 -16.24
C GLU A 193 4.31 5.54 -17.47
N LYS A 194 4.53 4.24 -17.26
CA LYS A 194 4.56 3.26 -18.35
C LYS A 194 3.15 3.06 -18.93
N LEU A 195 2.12 2.99 -18.08
CA LEU A 195 0.72 2.88 -18.54
C LEU A 195 0.31 4.04 -19.45
N LEU A 196 0.80 5.25 -19.21
CA LEU A 196 0.59 6.40 -20.10
C LEU A 196 1.13 6.19 -21.52
N LYS A 197 2.05 5.26 -21.75
CA LYS A 197 2.66 5.00 -23.05
C LYS A 197 1.98 3.88 -23.81
N ILE A 198 1.03 3.18 -23.20
CA ILE A 198 0.31 2.04 -23.78
C ILE A 198 -0.92 2.56 -24.53
N ASP A 199 -0.96 2.36 -25.84
CA ASP A 199 -2.03 2.89 -26.70
C ASP A 199 -3.41 2.32 -26.35
N SER A 200 -3.49 1.07 -25.90
CA SER A 200 -4.76 0.45 -25.48
C SER A 200 -5.41 1.14 -24.28
N ILE A 201 -4.62 1.73 -23.40
CA ILE A 201 -5.09 2.51 -22.24
C ILE A 201 -5.68 3.85 -22.70
N LYS A 202 -5.10 4.46 -23.75
CA LYS A 202 -5.54 5.77 -24.28
C LYS A 202 -6.71 5.68 -25.26
N LYS A 203 -7.28 4.51 -25.44
CA LYS A 203 -8.35 4.29 -26.43
C LYS A 203 -9.58 5.21 -26.18
N TYR A 204 -9.87 5.52 -24.93
CA TYR A 204 -10.97 6.37 -24.52
C TYR A 204 -10.46 7.60 -23.76
N PRO A 205 -10.86 8.84 -24.14
CA PRO A 205 -10.44 10.06 -23.44
C PRO A 205 -10.71 10.04 -21.94
N GLU A 206 -11.88 9.51 -21.54
CA GLU A 206 -12.28 9.39 -20.13
C GLU A 206 -11.35 8.50 -19.29
N ASP A 207 -10.71 7.51 -19.91
CA ASP A 207 -9.74 6.64 -19.24
C ASP A 207 -8.37 7.33 -19.15
N THR A 208 -8.03 8.18 -20.12
CA THR A 208 -6.83 9.02 -20.05
C THR A 208 -6.94 10.02 -18.90
N ASP A 209 -8.07 10.70 -18.78
CA ASP A 209 -8.33 11.66 -17.68
C ASP A 209 -8.23 10.95 -16.32
N LEU A 210 -8.81 9.74 -16.19
CA LEU A 210 -8.73 8.95 -14.97
C LEU A 210 -7.28 8.54 -14.65
N LEU A 211 -6.48 8.18 -15.64
CA LEU A 211 -5.06 7.84 -15.42
C LEU A 211 -4.26 9.06 -14.95
N GLU A 212 -4.50 10.25 -15.50
CA GLU A 212 -3.87 11.49 -15.04
C GLU A 212 -4.27 11.82 -13.59
N GLU A 213 -5.52 11.55 -13.22
CA GLU A 213 -5.99 11.69 -11.84
C GLU A 213 -5.27 10.70 -10.91
N VAL A 214 -5.14 9.43 -11.30
CA VAL A 214 -4.38 8.41 -10.55
C VAL A 214 -2.93 8.85 -10.31
N ILE A 215 -2.26 9.36 -11.35
CA ILE A 215 -0.88 9.84 -11.25
C ILE A 215 -0.79 11.02 -10.27
N THR A 216 -1.75 11.92 -10.33
CA THR A 216 -1.82 13.09 -9.43
C THR A 216 -2.00 12.66 -7.98
N GLU A 217 -2.92 11.75 -7.69
CA GLU A 217 -3.14 11.20 -6.36
C GLU A 217 -1.90 10.47 -5.83
N ASN A 218 -1.23 9.67 -6.68
CA ASN A 218 0.00 8.98 -6.31
C ASN A 218 1.14 9.95 -5.98
N LYS A 219 1.32 11.01 -6.78
CA LYS A 219 2.30 12.07 -6.50
C LYS A 219 2.00 12.79 -5.20
N GLN A 220 0.74 13.13 -4.95
CA GLN A 220 0.32 13.73 -3.69
C GLN A 220 0.66 12.81 -2.50
N ALA A 221 0.45 11.51 -2.62
CA ALA A 221 0.80 10.56 -1.58
C ALA A 221 2.32 10.51 -1.32
N ILE A 222 3.15 10.55 -2.37
CA ILE A 222 4.61 10.63 -2.25
C ILE A 222 5.02 11.90 -1.49
N GLU A 223 4.48 13.05 -1.86
CA GLU A 223 4.79 14.31 -1.20
C GLU A 223 4.38 14.31 0.27
N MET A 224 3.18 13.83 0.59
CA MET A 224 2.70 13.70 1.97
C MET A 224 3.59 12.75 2.79
N ALA A 225 3.96 11.60 2.24
CA ALA A 225 4.85 10.65 2.92
C ALA A 225 6.22 11.28 3.23
N ASN A 226 6.79 12.04 2.29
CA ASN A 226 8.05 12.75 2.51
C ASN A 226 7.92 13.84 3.59
N VAL A 227 6.84 14.62 3.58
CA VAL A 227 6.59 15.68 4.58
C VAL A 227 6.45 15.06 5.97
N TYR A 228 5.62 14.04 6.12
CA TYR A 228 5.43 13.37 7.42
C TYR A 228 6.69 12.68 7.91
N SER A 229 7.47 12.07 7.02
CA SER A 229 8.79 11.52 7.38
C SER A 229 9.74 12.61 7.88
N GLY A 230 9.76 13.77 7.25
CA GLY A 230 10.56 14.92 7.68
C GLY A 230 10.15 15.45 9.05
N ILE A 231 8.84 15.59 9.30
CA ILE A 231 8.29 16.03 10.60
C ILE A 231 8.69 15.02 11.69
N LEU A 232 8.48 13.72 11.43
CA LEU A 232 8.76 12.66 12.39
C LEU A 232 10.24 12.59 12.76
N ASN A 233 11.15 12.73 11.78
CA ASN A 233 12.60 12.79 12.03
C ASN A 233 12.94 14.02 12.90
N GLY A 234 12.41 15.20 12.59
CA GLY A 234 12.62 16.40 13.38
C GLY A 234 12.12 16.26 14.83
N THR A 235 10.97 15.60 15.00
CA THR A 235 10.41 15.29 16.33
C THR A 235 11.35 14.37 17.11
N MET A 236 11.84 13.28 16.51
CA MET A 236 12.77 12.35 17.15
C MET A 236 14.09 13.04 17.56
N ASP A 237 14.66 13.89 16.70
CA ASP A 237 15.88 14.66 16.99
C ASP A 237 15.67 15.64 18.16
N ALA A 238 14.53 16.31 18.21
CA ALA A 238 14.16 17.19 19.31
C ALA A 238 14.10 16.43 20.64
N PHE A 239 13.46 15.26 20.67
CA PHE A 239 13.38 14.43 21.87
C PHE A 239 14.74 13.86 22.29
N ALA A 240 15.59 13.43 21.36
CA ALA A 240 16.96 13.02 21.67
C ALA A 240 17.75 14.15 22.34
N SER A 241 17.59 15.39 21.89
CA SER A 241 18.21 16.57 22.47
C SER A 241 17.67 16.87 23.88
N ILE A 242 16.35 16.75 24.11
CA ILE A 242 15.71 16.94 25.43
C ILE A 242 16.24 15.89 26.43
N ILE A 243 16.28 14.63 26.04
CA ILE A 243 16.79 13.52 26.87
C ILE A 243 18.24 13.77 27.25
N SER A 244 19.09 14.15 26.27
CA SER A 244 20.50 14.47 26.51
C SER A 244 20.65 15.64 27.49
N ASN A 245 19.86 16.70 27.34
CA ASN A 245 19.89 17.85 28.24
C ASN A 245 19.45 17.47 29.66
N ASN A 246 18.40 16.68 29.82
CA ASN A 246 17.93 16.19 31.13
C ASN A 246 19.01 15.32 31.80
N MET A 247 19.69 14.46 31.04
CA MET A 247 20.80 13.65 31.58
C MET A 247 21.96 14.53 32.04
N ASN A 248 22.29 15.59 31.31
CA ASN A 248 23.32 16.56 31.72
C ASN A 248 22.96 17.29 33.04
N ILE A 249 21.67 17.62 33.21
CA ILE A 249 21.19 18.24 34.48
C ILE A 249 21.35 17.26 35.65
N VAL A 250 20.92 16.00 35.46
CA VAL A 250 21.07 14.95 36.49
C VAL A 250 22.55 14.75 36.86
N MET A 251 23.42 14.67 35.88
CA MET A 251 24.87 14.54 36.09
C MET A 251 25.46 15.72 36.84
N LYS A 252 25.04 16.95 36.53
CA LYS A 252 25.46 18.16 37.31
C LYS A 252 25.00 18.11 38.75
N VAL A 253 23.74 17.70 39.01
CA VAL A 253 23.20 17.55 40.35
C VAL A 253 23.98 16.49 41.13
N LEU A 254 24.24 15.32 40.52
CA LEU A 254 25.04 14.26 41.15
C LEU A 254 26.46 14.74 41.48
N ALA A 255 27.12 15.48 40.58
CA ALA A 255 28.44 16.04 40.81
C ALA A 255 28.44 17.02 42.01
N ILE A 256 27.45 17.90 42.11
CA ILE A 256 27.29 18.82 43.23
C ILE A 256 27.09 18.05 44.56
N ILE A 257 26.20 17.05 44.58
CA ILE A 257 25.98 16.21 45.77
C ILE A 257 27.29 15.52 46.19
N THR A 258 28.02 14.95 45.23
CA THR A 258 29.29 14.25 45.52
C THR A 258 30.32 15.20 46.10
N ILE A 259 30.46 16.43 45.57
CA ILE A 259 31.37 17.44 46.08
C ILE A 259 30.98 17.84 47.53
N VAL A 260 29.68 18.09 47.76
CA VAL A 260 29.19 18.46 49.12
C VAL A 260 29.42 17.34 50.12
N MET A 261 29.20 16.08 49.73
CA MET A 261 29.42 14.91 50.59
C MET A 261 30.91 14.58 50.81
N SER A 262 31.81 15.07 49.99
CA SER A 262 33.27 14.84 50.12
C SER A 262 33.97 15.85 51.01
N ILE A 263 33.27 16.89 51.47
CA ILE A 263 33.82 17.87 52.46
C ILE A 263 33.57 17.27 53.88
N PRO A 264 34.67 17.00 54.64
CA PRO A 264 34.55 16.42 55.98
C PRO A 264 33.93 17.39 57.01
#